data_c6887ea3ce93c90a609ed694b283b115
#
_entry.id   c6887ea3ce93c90a609ed694b283b115
#
_cell.length_a   1.000
_cell.length_b   1.000
_cell.length_c   1.000
_cell.angle_alpha   90.00
_cell.angle_beta   90.00
_cell.angle_gamma   90.00
#
_symmetry.space_group_name_H-M   'P 1'
#
loop_
_entity.id
_entity.type
_entity.pdbx_description
1 polymer ?
#
loop_
_entity_poly.entity_id
_entity_poly.type
_entity_poly.pdbx_seq_one_letter_code
_entity_poly.pdbx_strand_id
1 'polypeptide(L)'
;FGIGYSESNSGTDLASLQTKAIKEPDGYLINGQKMWTSLANFSDYIWLAARTDFEAKNHKGISMFIVPTDDPGFSMSAINTLGDVRTNATFYDNIRVPDSNLVGEINQGWSLITSQLNLERLALVNHGPVEELYRNVLKLAETTKINNDQSLADLSWVKHNFAQVYAGVE
;
A
#
# COMPACT_ATOMS: atom_id res chain seq x y z
N PHE A 1 -0.55 -4.55 -11.12
CA PHE A 1 -0.97 -5.25 -9.90
C PHE A 1 -1.42 -4.27 -8.84
N GLY A 2 -2.57 -4.58 -8.19
CA GLY A 2 -2.95 -4.01 -6.91
C GLY A 2 -2.58 -4.97 -5.77
N ILE A 3 -2.35 -4.43 -4.55
CA ILE A 3 -2.01 -5.25 -3.38
C ILE A 3 -3.23 -5.42 -2.48
N GLY A 4 -3.72 -6.65 -2.35
CA GLY A 4 -4.86 -7.02 -1.53
C GLY A 4 -4.45 -7.67 -0.21
N TYR A 5 -4.06 -6.86 0.78
CA TYR A 5 -3.63 -7.35 2.10
C TYR A 5 -4.65 -7.01 3.19
N SER A 6 -4.79 -5.73 3.50
CA SER A 6 -5.60 -5.24 4.62
C SER A 6 -7.09 -5.53 4.45
N GLU A 7 -7.77 -5.78 5.56
CA GLU A 7 -9.23 -5.89 5.66
C GLU A 7 -9.75 -4.88 6.68
N SER A 8 -11.06 -4.69 6.77
CA SER A 8 -11.66 -3.72 7.71
C SER A 8 -11.24 -3.96 9.16
N ASN A 9 -11.03 -5.22 9.53
CA ASN A 9 -10.63 -5.63 10.90
C ASN A 9 -9.20 -6.18 10.97
N SER A 10 -8.44 -6.12 9.87
CA SER A 10 -7.11 -6.71 9.77
C SER A 10 -6.19 -5.78 8.98
N GLY A 11 -5.72 -4.74 9.63
CA GLY A 11 -4.72 -3.80 9.12
C GLY A 11 -3.38 -4.02 9.82
N THR A 12 -3.21 -3.46 11.00
CA THR A 12 -2.00 -3.65 11.83
C THR A 12 -1.75 -5.11 12.17
N ASP A 13 -2.81 -5.84 12.55
CA ASP A 13 -2.76 -7.30 12.70
C ASP A 13 -3.15 -7.99 11.38
N LEU A 14 -2.29 -7.89 10.39
CA LEU A 14 -2.51 -8.51 9.09
C LEU A 14 -2.66 -10.04 9.18
N ALA A 15 -2.02 -10.66 10.17
CA ALA A 15 -2.10 -12.10 10.38
C ALA A 15 -3.52 -12.59 10.74
N SER A 16 -4.44 -11.69 11.11
CA SER A 16 -5.84 -12.00 11.41
C SER A 16 -6.77 -11.94 10.18
N LEU A 17 -6.24 -11.76 8.98
CA LEU A 17 -7.01 -11.70 7.73
C LEU A 17 -7.96 -12.91 7.56
N GLN A 18 -9.13 -12.65 7.00
CA GLN A 18 -10.23 -13.63 6.88
C GLN A 18 -10.67 -13.94 5.46
N THR A 19 -10.19 -13.21 4.46
CA THR A 19 -10.41 -13.57 3.05
C THR A 19 -9.99 -15.02 2.84
N LYS A 20 -10.89 -15.84 2.28
CA LYS A 20 -10.74 -17.30 2.20
C LYS A 20 -10.32 -17.73 0.81
N ALA A 21 -9.46 -18.74 0.74
CA ALA A 21 -9.17 -19.48 -0.47
C ALA A 21 -9.35 -20.99 -0.17
N ILE A 22 -10.45 -21.57 -0.63
CA ILE A 22 -10.80 -22.96 -0.37
C ILE A 22 -10.32 -23.80 -1.55
N LYS A 23 -9.56 -24.86 -1.29
CA LYS A 23 -9.08 -25.78 -2.32
C LYS A 23 -10.26 -26.50 -2.97
N GLU A 24 -10.32 -26.44 -4.30
CA GLU A 24 -11.21 -27.21 -5.17
C GLU A 24 -10.37 -28.15 -6.08
N PRO A 25 -10.98 -29.11 -6.81
CA PRO A 25 -10.21 -30.04 -7.63
C PRO A 25 -9.27 -29.38 -8.65
N ASP A 26 -9.71 -28.27 -9.26
CA ASP A 26 -9.00 -27.58 -10.34
C ASP A 26 -8.38 -26.24 -9.93
N GLY A 27 -8.30 -25.96 -8.63
CA GLY A 27 -7.76 -24.68 -8.16
C GLY A 27 -8.29 -24.25 -6.80
N TYR A 28 -8.63 -22.97 -6.68
CA TYR A 28 -9.10 -22.36 -5.43
C TYR A 28 -10.32 -21.48 -5.64
N LEU A 29 -11.27 -21.57 -4.72
CA LEU A 29 -12.43 -20.69 -4.62
C LEU A 29 -12.14 -19.58 -3.61
N ILE A 30 -12.13 -18.35 -4.09
CA ILE A 30 -11.77 -17.18 -3.29
C ILE A 30 -13.01 -16.37 -2.94
N ASN A 31 -13.15 -16.05 -1.63
CA ASN A 31 -14.23 -15.22 -1.10
C ASN A 31 -13.69 -14.29 -0.01
N GLY A 32 -14.10 -13.03 -0.04
CA GLY A 32 -13.73 -12.04 0.96
C GLY A 32 -13.73 -10.62 0.46
N GLN A 33 -13.07 -9.75 1.23
CA GLN A 33 -12.92 -8.35 0.86
C GLN A 33 -11.57 -7.81 1.35
N LYS A 34 -11.07 -6.80 0.64
CA LYS A 34 -9.86 -6.07 1.04
C LYS A 34 -10.13 -4.56 1.08
N MET A 35 -9.37 -3.88 1.92
CA MET A 35 -9.44 -2.43 2.09
C MET A 35 -8.11 -1.81 1.70
N TRP A 36 -8.16 -0.57 1.24
CA TRP A 36 -6.98 0.23 0.91
C TRP A 36 -6.14 -0.35 -0.24
N THR A 37 -6.80 -1.04 -1.19
CA THR A 37 -6.16 -1.59 -2.38
C THR A 37 -5.89 -0.46 -3.38
N SER A 38 -4.75 0.21 -3.20
CA SER A 38 -4.34 1.31 -4.08
C SER A 38 -4.11 0.81 -5.50
N LEU A 39 -4.44 1.63 -6.49
CA LEU A 39 -4.30 1.34 -7.91
C LEU A 39 -5.13 0.16 -8.44
N ALA A 40 -6.02 -0.46 -7.66
CA ALA A 40 -6.87 -1.56 -8.14
C ALA A 40 -7.67 -1.20 -9.40
N ASN A 41 -8.05 0.06 -9.54
CA ASN A 41 -8.79 0.58 -10.71
C ASN A 41 -7.96 0.68 -12.01
N PHE A 42 -6.65 0.45 -11.94
CA PHE A 42 -5.73 0.40 -13.08
C PHE A 42 -5.00 -0.95 -13.20
N SER A 43 -5.34 -1.91 -12.34
CA SER A 43 -4.65 -3.18 -12.24
C SER A 43 -5.43 -4.28 -12.96
N ASP A 44 -4.75 -5.10 -13.74
CA ASP A 44 -5.32 -6.30 -14.36
C ASP A 44 -5.38 -7.47 -13.38
N TYR A 45 -4.55 -7.42 -12.33
CA TYR A 45 -4.45 -8.47 -11.32
C TYR A 45 -4.30 -7.89 -9.91
N ILE A 46 -4.79 -8.64 -8.93
CA ILE A 46 -4.54 -8.38 -7.51
C ILE A 46 -3.57 -9.42 -6.95
N TRP A 47 -2.53 -8.94 -6.29
CA TRP A 47 -1.63 -9.71 -5.44
C TRP A 47 -2.30 -9.90 -4.10
N LEU A 48 -2.99 -11.04 -3.94
CA LEU A 48 -3.94 -11.27 -2.86
C LEU A 48 -3.39 -12.19 -1.77
N ALA A 49 -3.46 -11.75 -0.52
CA ALA A 49 -3.29 -12.61 0.64
C ALA A 49 -4.64 -13.21 1.06
N ALA A 50 -4.70 -14.54 1.15
CA ALA A 50 -5.91 -15.25 1.58
C ALA A 50 -5.57 -16.40 2.53
N ARG A 51 -6.53 -16.77 3.37
CA ARG A 51 -6.41 -17.89 4.31
C ARG A 51 -6.79 -19.19 3.63
N THR A 52 -5.87 -20.13 3.67
CA THR A 52 -5.99 -21.47 3.10
C THR A 52 -6.07 -22.57 4.17
N ASP A 53 -5.58 -22.30 5.39
CA ASP A 53 -5.73 -23.17 6.55
C ASP A 53 -6.40 -22.38 7.70
N PHE A 54 -7.64 -22.80 8.04
CA PHE A 54 -8.50 -22.12 9.02
C PHE A 54 -8.23 -22.55 10.45
N GLU A 55 -7.52 -23.67 10.65
CA GLU A 55 -7.13 -24.17 11.98
C GLU A 55 -5.77 -23.62 12.41
N ALA A 56 -4.97 -23.17 11.45
CA ALA A 56 -3.67 -22.61 11.73
C ALA A 56 -3.77 -21.24 12.42
N LYS A 57 -2.94 -21.01 13.42
CA LYS A 57 -2.90 -19.77 14.19
C LYS A 57 -2.07 -18.70 13.49
N ASN A 58 -2.50 -17.46 13.60
CA ASN A 58 -1.78 -16.26 13.14
C ASN A 58 -1.40 -16.32 11.65
N HIS A 59 -0.15 -16.02 11.33
CA HIS A 59 0.41 -15.99 9.98
C HIS A 59 0.54 -17.35 9.28
N LYS A 60 0.44 -18.45 10.04
CA LYS A 60 0.43 -19.82 9.47
C LYS A 60 -0.93 -20.04 8.80
N GLY A 61 -0.95 -20.60 7.63
CA GLY A 61 -2.21 -20.82 6.89
C GLY A 61 -2.62 -19.68 5.97
N ILE A 62 -1.73 -18.72 5.72
CA ILE A 62 -1.90 -17.66 4.72
C ILE A 62 -1.12 -18.06 3.46
N SER A 63 -1.78 -17.93 2.31
CA SER A 63 -1.19 -18.14 0.99
C SER A 63 -1.36 -16.91 0.12
N MET A 64 -0.54 -16.79 -0.93
CA MET A 64 -0.60 -15.70 -1.88
C MET A 64 -1.15 -16.15 -3.22
N PHE A 65 -2.01 -15.33 -3.80
CA PHE A 65 -2.67 -15.61 -5.09
C PHE A 65 -2.55 -14.43 -6.04
N ILE A 66 -2.49 -14.72 -7.34
CA ILE A 66 -2.70 -13.75 -8.41
C ILE A 66 -4.16 -13.88 -8.85
N VAL A 67 -4.96 -12.84 -8.60
CA VAL A 67 -6.40 -12.84 -8.91
C VAL A 67 -6.67 -11.85 -10.03
N PRO A 68 -7.27 -12.26 -11.16
CA PRO A 68 -7.63 -11.36 -12.25
C PRO A 68 -8.76 -10.42 -11.82
N THR A 69 -8.71 -9.17 -12.29
CA THR A 69 -9.72 -8.15 -11.99
C THR A 69 -10.87 -8.11 -12.98
N ASP A 70 -10.76 -8.83 -14.08
CA ASP A 70 -11.81 -9.01 -15.09
C ASP A 70 -12.75 -10.19 -14.79
N ASP A 71 -12.51 -10.94 -13.70
CA ASP A 71 -13.43 -12.00 -13.25
C ASP A 71 -14.78 -11.38 -12.82
N PRO A 72 -15.93 -11.95 -13.23
CA PRO A 72 -17.26 -11.45 -12.86
C PRO A 72 -17.52 -11.36 -11.35
N GLY A 73 -16.82 -12.16 -10.55
CA GLY A 73 -16.88 -12.14 -9.09
C GLY A 73 -16.05 -11.03 -8.46
N PHE A 74 -15.23 -10.31 -9.23
CA PHE A 74 -14.46 -9.18 -8.72
C PHE A 74 -15.25 -7.89 -8.83
N SER A 75 -15.27 -7.13 -7.75
CA SER A 75 -15.81 -5.76 -7.76
C SER A 75 -15.01 -4.85 -6.84
N MET A 76 -15.14 -3.54 -7.03
CA MET A 76 -14.47 -2.55 -6.21
C MET A 76 -15.32 -1.30 -5.99
N SER A 77 -15.09 -0.65 -4.84
CA SER A 77 -15.65 0.66 -4.52
C SER A 77 -14.53 1.65 -4.23
N ALA A 78 -14.65 2.86 -4.79
CA ALA A 78 -13.68 3.91 -4.57
C ALA A 78 -13.73 4.41 -3.12
N ILE A 79 -12.57 4.61 -2.53
CA ILE A 79 -12.38 5.31 -1.25
C ILE A 79 -11.58 6.57 -1.54
N ASN A 80 -12.22 7.73 -1.40
CA ASN A 80 -11.57 9.02 -1.56
C ASN A 80 -10.93 9.43 -0.24
N THR A 81 -9.63 9.71 -0.27
CA THR A 81 -8.89 10.14 0.92
C THR A 81 -8.75 11.66 0.96
N LEU A 82 -8.34 12.19 2.12
CA LEU A 82 -8.24 13.64 2.35
C LEU A 82 -7.26 14.35 1.38
N GLY A 83 -6.28 13.65 0.81
CA GLY A 83 -5.29 14.21 -0.11
C GLY A 83 -5.61 14.01 -1.59
N ASP A 84 -6.88 13.82 -1.98
CA ASP A 84 -7.32 13.49 -3.35
C ASP A 84 -6.71 12.20 -3.93
N VAL A 85 -6.04 11.41 -3.10
CA VAL A 85 -5.55 10.09 -3.50
C VAL A 85 -6.67 9.08 -3.34
N ARG A 86 -7.06 8.47 -4.46
CA ARG A 86 -8.04 7.39 -4.47
C ARG A 86 -7.35 6.07 -4.08
N THR A 87 -7.97 5.35 -3.15
CA THR A 87 -7.75 3.92 -2.93
C THR A 87 -9.07 3.17 -3.12
N ASN A 88 -9.10 1.84 -2.90
CA ASN A 88 -10.29 1.07 -3.17
C ASN A 88 -10.54 0.03 -2.07
N ALA A 89 -11.83 -0.25 -1.80
CA ALA A 89 -12.27 -1.51 -1.25
C ALA A 89 -12.48 -2.48 -2.40
N THR A 90 -11.98 -3.69 -2.29
CA THR A 90 -12.12 -4.75 -3.31
C THR A 90 -12.84 -5.95 -2.71
N PHE A 91 -13.71 -6.56 -3.52
CA PHE A 91 -14.59 -7.65 -3.12
C PHE A 91 -14.37 -8.83 -4.04
N TYR A 92 -14.39 -10.02 -3.46
CA TYR A 92 -14.17 -11.30 -4.13
C TYR A 92 -15.36 -12.20 -3.79
N ASP A 93 -16.18 -12.49 -4.79
CA ASP A 93 -17.37 -13.31 -4.66
C ASP A 93 -17.28 -14.54 -5.57
N ASN A 94 -16.96 -15.68 -4.98
CA ASN A 94 -16.82 -16.96 -5.65
C ASN A 94 -15.86 -16.95 -6.85
N ILE A 95 -14.76 -16.23 -6.76
CA ILE A 95 -13.74 -16.19 -7.81
C ILE A 95 -12.98 -17.52 -7.83
N ARG A 96 -12.92 -18.14 -9.00
CA ARG A 96 -12.16 -19.38 -9.20
C ARG A 96 -10.84 -19.10 -9.90
N VAL A 97 -9.75 -19.47 -9.25
CA VAL A 97 -8.42 -19.38 -9.83
C VAL A 97 -7.77 -20.76 -9.92
N PRO A 98 -7.06 -21.08 -11.00
CA PRO A 98 -6.36 -22.35 -11.13
C PRO A 98 -5.19 -22.44 -10.15
N ASP A 99 -4.67 -23.65 -9.93
CA ASP A 99 -3.51 -23.88 -9.05
C ASP A 99 -2.28 -23.06 -9.44
N SER A 100 -2.10 -22.77 -10.71
CA SER A 100 -1.01 -21.93 -11.22
C SER A 100 -1.04 -20.49 -10.71
N ASN A 101 -2.16 -20.02 -10.15
CA ASN A 101 -2.29 -18.68 -9.58
C ASN A 101 -1.89 -18.63 -8.10
N LEU A 102 -1.62 -19.78 -7.47
CA LEU A 102 -0.95 -19.83 -6.17
C LEU A 102 0.52 -19.42 -6.35
N VAL A 103 0.98 -18.48 -5.56
CA VAL A 103 2.37 -18.02 -5.60
C VAL A 103 3.16 -18.65 -4.46
N GLY A 104 4.21 -19.35 -4.80
CA GLY A 104 5.01 -20.12 -3.84
C GLY A 104 4.27 -21.37 -3.35
N GLU A 105 4.48 -21.74 -2.10
CA GLU A 105 3.86 -22.90 -1.48
C GLU A 105 2.62 -22.54 -0.66
N ILE A 106 1.67 -23.45 -0.59
CA ILE A 106 0.48 -23.29 0.24
C ILE A 106 0.87 -23.05 1.70
N ASN A 107 0.16 -22.15 2.36
CA ASN A 107 0.39 -21.74 3.76
C ASN A 107 1.75 -21.08 4.05
N GLN A 108 2.52 -20.71 3.02
CA GLN A 108 3.81 -20.04 3.16
C GLN A 108 3.77 -18.56 2.68
N GLY A 109 2.60 -18.01 2.47
CA GLY A 109 2.42 -16.64 1.95
C GLY A 109 2.99 -15.55 2.87
N TRP A 110 3.10 -15.80 4.17
CA TRP A 110 3.63 -14.81 5.11
C TRP A 110 5.07 -14.39 4.81
N SER A 111 5.90 -15.30 4.39
CA SER A 111 7.29 -15.00 4.00
C SER A 111 7.35 -14.08 2.77
N LEU A 112 6.45 -14.28 1.82
CA LEU A 112 6.33 -13.43 0.62
C LEU A 112 5.84 -12.02 0.99
N ILE A 113 4.82 -11.93 1.87
CA ILE A 113 4.28 -10.66 2.38
C ILE A 113 5.38 -9.85 3.08
N THR A 114 6.10 -10.45 4.01
CA THR A 114 7.14 -9.76 4.78
C THR A 114 8.32 -9.33 3.91
N SER A 115 8.72 -10.14 2.94
CA SER A 115 9.77 -9.79 1.98
C SER A 115 9.37 -8.61 1.12
N GLN A 116 8.14 -8.61 0.59
CA GLN A 116 7.63 -7.52 -0.24
C GLN A 116 7.47 -6.23 0.56
N LEU A 117 6.91 -6.28 1.78
CA LEU A 117 6.77 -5.10 2.64
C LEU A 117 8.12 -4.49 3.06
N ASN A 118 9.15 -5.32 3.24
CA ASN A 118 10.50 -4.82 3.55
C ASN A 118 11.10 -4.08 2.34
N LEU A 119 10.92 -4.60 1.12
CA LEU A 119 11.37 -3.93 -0.10
C LEU A 119 10.58 -2.64 -0.37
N GLU A 120 9.26 -2.66 -0.13
CA GLU A 120 8.40 -1.49 -0.30
C GLU A 120 8.81 -0.34 0.63
N ARG A 121 9.17 -0.63 1.89
CA ARG A 121 9.67 0.39 2.82
C ARG A 121 10.88 1.14 2.28
N LEU A 122 11.81 0.45 1.65
CA LEU A 122 12.99 1.07 1.03
C LEU A 122 12.61 1.92 -0.19
N ALA A 123 11.63 1.46 -0.98
CA ALA A 123 11.17 2.19 -2.17
C ALA A 123 10.37 3.46 -1.82
N LEU A 124 9.63 3.44 -0.69
CA LEU A 124 8.82 4.57 -0.23
C LEU A 124 9.65 5.63 0.52
N VAL A 125 10.81 5.28 1.08
CA VAL A 125 11.74 6.22 1.72
C VAL A 125 12.56 6.89 0.62
N ASN A 126 11.98 7.92 0.01
CA ASN A 126 12.62 8.71 -1.02
C ASN A 126 12.80 10.15 -0.49
N HIS A 127 14.03 10.63 -0.39
CA HIS A 127 14.34 11.99 0.05
C HIS A 127 14.01 13.06 -1.00
N GLY A 128 13.89 12.68 -2.28
CA GLY A 128 13.65 13.60 -3.39
C GLY A 128 12.46 14.55 -3.19
N PRO A 129 11.26 14.06 -2.84
CA PRO A 129 10.12 14.93 -2.55
C PRO A 129 10.34 15.90 -1.39
N VAL A 130 11.08 15.49 -0.36
CA VAL A 130 11.42 16.34 0.79
C VAL A 130 12.42 17.44 0.37
N GLU A 131 13.41 17.08 -0.43
CA GLU A 131 14.38 18.02 -1.00
C GLU A 131 13.70 19.03 -1.94
N GLU A 132 12.79 18.57 -2.80
CA GLU A 132 12.01 19.46 -3.66
C GLU A 132 11.13 20.42 -2.85
N LEU A 133 10.44 19.93 -1.83
CA LEU A 133 9.66 20.77 -0.92
C LEU A 133 10.53 21.80 -0.23
N TYR A 134 11.69 21.39 0.29
CA TYR A 134 12.67 22.28 0.90
C TYR A 134 13.06 23.42 -0.04
N ARG A 135 13.46 23.09 -1.28
CA ARG A 135 13.82 24.09 -2.30
C ARG A 135 12.68 25.05 -2.63
N ASN A 136 11.45 24.53 -2.74
CA ASN A 136 10.27 25.35 -3.02
C ASN A 136 9.96 26.33 -1.89
N VAL A 137 10.04 25.89 -0.63
CA VAL A 137 9.81 26.74 0.54
C VAL A 137 10.95 27.75 0.71
N LEU A 138 12.21 27.37 0.45
CA LEU A 138 13.33 28.30 0.45
C LEU A 138 13.14 29.42 -0.58
N LYS A 139 12.79 29.05 -1.82
CA LYS A 139 12.49 30.02 -2.88
C LYS A 139 11.32 30.96 -2.50
N LEU A 140 10.28 30.41 -1.86
CA LEU A 140 9.18 31.22 -1.35
C LEU A 140 9.68 32.23 -0.30
N ALA A 141 10.51 31.80 0.64
CA ALA A 141 11.08 32.67 1.67
C ALA A 141 11.98 33.79 1.09
N GLU A 142 12.75 33.49 0.04
CA GLU A 142 13.60 34.46 -0.67
C GLU A 142 12.77 35.51 -1.43
N THR A 143 11.64 35.07 -2.03
CA THR A 143 10.80 35.95 -2.84
C THR A 143 9.78 36.73 -2.04
N THR A 144 9.41 36.26 -0.84
CA THR A 144 8.44 36.94 0.03
C THR A 144 9.10 38.11 0.76
N LYS A 145 8.70 39.32 0.41
CA LYS A 145 9.23 40.56 1.02
C LYS A 145 8.49 40.91 2.31
N ILE A 146 9.27 41.24 3.34
CA ILE A 146 8.78 41.82 4.61
C ILE A 146 8.70 43.33 4.47
N ASN A 147 9.71 43.93 3.81
CA ASN A 147 9.79 45.31 3.43
C ASN A 147 10.63 45.49 2.15
N ASN A 148 10.93 46.69 1.72
CA ASN A 148 11.62 46.99 0.47
C ASN A 148 12.99 46.31 0.34
N ASP A 149 13.71 46.13 1.47
CA ASP A 149 15.11 45.68 1.51
C ASP A 149 15.29 44.28 2.09
N GLN A 150 14.24 43.66 2.65
CA GLN A 150 14.35 42.44 3.40
C GLN A 150 13.31 41.41 2.98
N SER A 151 13.74 40.16 2.77
CA SER A 151 12.89 39.01 2.56
C SER A 151 12.70 38.16 3.84
N LEU A 152 11.76 37.19 3.81
CA LEU A 152 11.61 36.23 4.90
C LEU A 152 12.91 35.45 5.14
N ALA A 153 13.63 35.10 4.06
CA ALA A 153 14.88 34.36 4.13
C ALA A 153 15.99 35.14 4.90
N ASP A 154 15.85 36.46 5.07
CA ASP A 154 16.85 37.27 5.80
C ASP A 154 16.73 37.21 7.33
N LEU A 155 15.58 36.74 7.83
CA LEU A 155 15.33 36.59 9.26
C LEU A 155 16.17 35.46 9.87
N SER A 156 16.81 35.74 11.01
CA SER A 156 17.72 34.80 11.67
C SER A 156 17.04 33.49 12.05
N TRP A 157 15.79 33.54 12.52
CA TRP A 157 15.03 32.33 12.86
C TRP A 157 14.66 31.51 11.64
N VAL A 158 14.38 32.13 10.47
CA VAL A 158 14.14 31.46 9.22
C VAL A 158 15.40 30.75 8.75
N LYS A 159 16.53 31.44 8.72
CA LYS A 159 17.85 30.84 8.39
C LYS A 159 18.18 29.65 9.28
N HIS A 160 17.94 29.79 10.58
CA HIS A 160 18.20 28.71 11.54
C HIS A 160 17.34 27.46 11.26
N ASN A 161 16.03 27.63 11.03
CA ASN A 161 15.13 26.53 10.72
C ASN A 161 15.49 25.86 9.39
N PHE A 162 15.82 26.64 8.34
CA PHE A 162 16.29 26.06 7.09
C PHE A 162 17.56 25.25 7.23
N ALA A 163 18.53 25.74 8.03
CA ALA A 163 19.78 25.02 8.30
C ALA A 163 19.52 23.69 9.04
N GLN A 164 18.59 23.69 10.01
CA GLN A 164 18.21 22.47 10.72
C GLN A 164 17.54 21.43 9.80
N VAL A 165 16.60 21.88 8.95
CA VAL A 165 15.93 20.99 7.99
C VAL A 165 16.93 20.43 6.99
N TYR A 166 17.82 21.28 6.45
CA TYR A 166 18.85 20.86 5.52
C TYR A 166 19.75 19.75 6.10
N ALA A 167 20.23 19.95 7.34
CA ALA A 167 21.06 18.96 8.03
C ALA A 167 20.32 17.65 8.35
N GLY A 168 18.99 17.65 8.32
CA GLY A 168 18.18 16.44 8.54
C GLY A 168 17.79 15.73 7.24
N VAL A 169 17.97 16.38 6.09
CA VAL A 169 17.67 15.81 4.75
C VAL A 169 18.92 15.14 4.16
N GLU A 170 20.12 15.65 4.44
CA GLU A 170 21.42 15.02 4.08
C GLU A 170 21.70 13.78 4.97
#